data_bafeb4430abea4a33669650863b5071c
#
_entry.id   bafeb4430abea4a33669650863b5071c
#
_cell.length_a   1.000
_cell.length_b   1.000
_cell.length_c   1.000
_cell.angle_alpha   90.00
_cell.angle_beta   90.00
_cell.angle_gamma   90.00
#
_symmetry.space_group_name_H-M   'P 1'
#
loop_
_entity.id
_entity.type
_entity.pdbx_description
1 polymer ?
#
loop_
_entity_poly.entity_id
_entity_poly.type
_entity_poly.pdbx_seq_one_letter_code
_entity_poly.pdbx_strand_id
1 'polypeptide(L)'
;TKYQRFDDGVEHLPTGWPYDMAKSCFSKHSCHMGVVKALKALAEIPEEKRSNAVNDTIEKGIAYMLIHHIHKRSHDLNRLSKPGWIRFGFPLMYQTDALEVLGILTKLGCTDKRMQEAVDLVISKQDDLGRWKLESTFNGRFHTNIEQKGKPSKWITLNALKVLKNYYN
;
A
#
# COMPACT_ATOMS: atom_id res chain seq x y z
N THR A 1 2.12 -14.38 8.69
CA THR A 1 2.49 -13.23 9.55
C THR A 1 3.49 -13.54 10.66
N LYS A 2 3.95 -14.79 10.85
CA LYS A 2 4.88 -15.15 11.95
C LYS A 2 6.14 -14.25 12.00
N TYR A 3 6.67 -13.85 10.85
CA TYR A 3 7.90 -13.05 10.76
C TYR A 3 7.67 -11.62 10.29
N GLN A 4 6.48 -11.28 9.80
CA GLN A 4 6.15 -9.92 9.44
C GLN A 4 5.84 -9.11 10.69
N ARG A 5 6.62 -8.08 10.92
CA ARG A 5 6.42 -7.11 12.00
C ARG A 5 5.50 -5.99 11.52
N PHE A 6 4.82 -5.35 12.48
CA PHE A 6 3.91 -4.20 12.26
C PHE A 6 4.23 -3.04 13.22
N ASP A 7 5.44 -3.03 13.77
CA ASP A 7 5.92 -1.96 14.65
C ASP A 7 6.65 -0.87 13.84
N ASP A 8 6.64 0.35 14.35
CA ASP A 8 7.30 1.51 13.73
C ASP A 8 8.64 1.85 14.40
N GLY A 9 9.28 0.89 14.93
CA GLY A 9 10.60 0.97 15.53
C GLY A 9 10.70 0.10 16.76
N VAL A 10 11.89 -0.43 16.99
CA VAL A 10 12.22 -1.23 18.16
C VAL A 10 13.56 -0.78 18.73
N GLU A 11 13.72 -0.89 20.03
CA GLU A 11 14.97 -0.58 20.70
C GLU A 11 16.07 -1.59 20.29
N HIS A 12 15.70 -2.87 20.30
CA HIS A 12 16.59 -3.97 19.93
C HIS A 12 16.09 -4.67 18.67
N LEU A 13 17.02 -4.89 17.73
CA LEU A 13 16.70 -5.63 16.50
C LEU A 13 16.43 -7.09 16.84
N PRO A 14 15.40 -7.71 16.23
CA PRO A 14 15.27 -9.14 16.26
C PRO A 14 16.49 -9.84 15.64
N THR A 15 16.89 -10.97 16.17
CA THR A 15 18.01 -11.79 15.68
C THR A 15 17.52 -13.16 15.23
N GLY A 16 18.40 -13.89 14.52
CA GLY A 16 18.08 -15.19 13.95
C GLY A 16 17.35 -15.11 12.61
N TRP A 17 17.06 -16.28 12.04
CA TRP A 17 16.34 -16.34 10.77
C TRP A 17 14.88 -15.85 10.93
N PRO A 18 14.34 -15.02 10.02
CA PRO A 18 14.92 -14.50 8.77
C PRO A 18 15.63 -13.14 8.94
N TYR A 19 15.70 -12.59 10.14
CA TYR A 19 16.12 -11.20 10.39
C TYR A 19 17.60 -10.97 10.02
N ASP A 20 18.46 -11.94 10.24
CA ASP A 20 19.88 -11.81 9.90
C ASP A 20 20.15 -11.90 8.39
N MET A 21 19.21 -12.48 7.61
CA MET A 21 19.40 -12.71 6.18
C MET A 21 19.12 -11.50 5.29
N ALA A 22 18.29 -10.57 5.75
CA ALA A 22 17.84 -9.45 4.93
C ALA A 22 17.72 -8.16 5.77
N LYS A 23 18.84 -7.68 6.28
CA LYS A 23 18.93 -6.51 7.17
C LYS A 23 18.25 -5.24 6.61
N SER A 24 18.22 -5.08 5.29
CA SER A 24 17.52 -3.96 4.65
C SER A 24 15.99 -4.03 4.76
N CYS A 25 15.44 -5.25 4.94
CA CYS A 25 14.01 -5.48 5.13
C CYS A 25 13.63 -5.60 6.60
N PHE A 26 14.58 -6.02 7.45
CA PHE A 26 14.37 -6.28 8.87
C PHE A 26 15.24 -5.33 9.71
N SER A 27 15.05 -4.03 9.53
CA SER A 27 15.70 -2.98 10.32
C SER A 27 14.91 -2.64 11.59
N LYS A 28 15.24 -1.53 12.25
CA LYS A 28 14.49 -1.03 13.42
C LYS A 28 13.01 -0.79 13.10
N HIS A 29 12.69 -0.37 11.86
CA HIS A 29 11.32 -0.20 11.39
C HIS A 29 10.88 -1.42 10.58
N SER A 30 9.62 -1.76 10.66
CA SER A 30 9.02 -2.80 9.82
C SER A 30 9.13 -2.45 8.34
N CYS A 31 9.24 -3.47 7.50
CA CYS A 31 9.25 -3.27 6.05
C CYS A 31 7.87 -2.79 5.59
N HIS A 32 7.76 -1.53 5.20
CA HIS A 32 6.51 -0.91 4.73
C HIS A 32 5.83 -1.72 3.62
N MET A 33 6.59 -2.15 2.59
CA MET A 33 6.06 -3.02 1.52
C MET A 33 5.60 -4.39 2.05
N GLY A 34 6.33 -4.97 3.01
CA GLY A 34 5.96 -6.23 3.65
C GLY A 34 4.63 -6.13 4.38
N VAL A 35 4.40 -5.05 5.12
CA VAL A 35 3.11 -4.77 5.79
C VAL A 35 1.99 -4.70 4.76
N VAL A 36 2.17 -3.94 3.66
CA VAL A 36 1.16 -3.83 2.60
C VAL A 36 0.82 -5.18 1.99
N LYS A 37 1.82 -6.01 1.67
CA LYS A 37 1.57 -7.33 1.04
C LYS A 37 0.90 -8.31 2.02
N ALA A 38 1.24 -8.22 3.31
CA ALA A 38 0.54 -8.99 4.35
C ALA A 38 -0.93 -8.56 4.46
N LEU A 39 -1.20 -7.25 4.56
CA LEU A 39 -2.56 -6.71 4.58
C LEU A 39 -3.36 -7.09 3.33
N LYS A 40 -2.74 -6.99 2.15
CA LYS A 40 -3.38 -7.38 0.89
C LYS A 40 -3.85 -8.84 0.92
N ALA A 41 -2.99 -9.73 1.39
CA ALA A 41 -3.34 -11.14 1.49
C ALA A 41 -4.46 -11.40 2.52
N LEU A 42 -4.40 -10.74 3.68
CA LEU A 42 -5.40 -10.90 4.73
C LEU A 42 -6.76 -10.29 4.34
N ALA A 43 -6.76 -9.20 3.56
CA ALA A 43 -7.97 -8.56 3.05
C ALA A 43 -8.75 -9.42 2.03
N GLU A 44 -8.12 -10.49 1.49
CA GLU A 44 -8.81 -11.46 0.62
C GLU A 44 -9.59 -12.53 1.42
N ILE A 45 -9.35 -12.63 2.74
CA ILE A 45 -10.13 -13.54 3.60
C ILE A 45 -11.48 -12.90 3.85
N PRO A 46 -12.60 -13.53 3.50
CA PRO A 46 -13.94 -13.05 3.83
C PRO A 46 -14.08 -12.77 5.33
N GLU A 47 -14.76 -11.70 5.67
CA GLU A 47 -14.84 -11.22 7.07
C GLU A 47 -15.37 -12.30 8.02
N GLU A 48 -16.40 -13.01 7.62
CA GLU A 48 -17.02 -14.11 8.38
C GLU A 48 -16.12 -15.33 8.57
N LYS A 49 -15.00 -15.40 7.84
CA LYS A 49 -14.00 -16.49 7.96
C LYS A 49 -12.72 -16.08 8.68
N ARG A 50 -12.63 -14.82 9.12
CA ARG A 50 -11.45 -14.34 9.84
C ARG A 50 -11.46 -14.81 11.27
N SER A 51 -10.35 -15.41 11.72
CA SER A 51 -10.11 -15.65 13.13
C SER A 51 -9.73 -14.35 13.85
N ASN A 52 -9.82 -14.34 15.19
CA ASN A 52 -9.37 -13.20 15.99
C ASN A 52 -7.92 -12.81 15.68
N ALA A 53 -7.02 -13.79 15.54
CA ALA A 53 -5.62 -13.52 15.17
C ALA A 53 -5.47 -12.86 13.79
N VAL A 54 -6.35 -13.13 12.83
CA VAL A 54 -6.38 -12.46 11.53
C VAL A 54 -6.84 -11.02 11.70
N ASN A 55 -7.92 -10.78 12.44
CA ASN A 55 -8.43 -9.43 12.71
C ASN A 55 -7.40 -8.58 13.46
N ASP A 56 -6.81 -9.10 14.53
CA ASP A 56 -5.74 -8.42 15.30
C ASP A 56 -4.55 -8.03 14.39
N THR A 57 -4.22 -8.90 13.43
CA THR A 57 -3.12 -8.63 12.49
C THR A 57 -3.51 -7.56 11.48
N ILE A 58 -4.75 -7.56 11.00
CA ILE A 58 -5.29 -6.53 10.11
C ILE A 58 -5.28 -5.17 10.83
N GLU A 59 -5.76 -5.10 12.06
CA GLU A 59 -5.79 -3.88 12.87
C GLU A 59 -4.39 -3.30 13.07
N LYS A 60 -3.40 -4.13 13.44
CA LYS A 60 -1.99 -3.72 13.57
C LYS A 60 -1.43 -3.18 12.24
N GLY A 61 -1.75 -3.84 11.14
CA GLY A 61 -1.31 -3.41 9.82
C GLY A 61 -1.95 -2.08 9.39
N ILE A 62 -3.25 -1.89 9.63
CA ILE A 62 -3.95 -0.63 9.39
C ILE A 62 -3.32 0.48 10.25
N ALA A 63 -3.15 0.26 11.55
CA ALA A 63 -2.52 1.22 12.45
C ALA A 63 -1.13 1.65 11.95
N TYR A 64 -0.31 0.67 11.51
CA TYR A 64 1.00 0.94 10.92
C TYR A 64 0.90 1.81 9.67
N MET A 65 -0.03 1.53 8.75
CA MET A 65 -0.18 2.35 7.53
C MET A 65 -0.67 3.77 7.85
N LEU A 66 -1.51 3.92 8.87
CA LEU A 66 -2.05 5.21 9.27
C LEU A 66 -1.01 6.13 9.93
N ILE A 67 -0.07 5.62 10.73
CA ILE A 67 1.02 6.44 11.29
C ILE A 67 1.98 6.96 10.20
N HIS A 68 2.01 6.28 9.05
CA HIS A 68 2.75 6.69 7.86
C HIS A 68 1.93 7.58 6.90
N HIS A 69 0.72 7.99 7.27
CA HIS A 69 -0.19 8.70 6.36
C HIS A 69 -0.15 8.07 4.97
N ILE A 70 -0.21 6.73 4.93
CA ILE A 70 -0.18 5.88 3.74
C ILE A 70 1.20 5.82 3.06
N HIS A 71 1.83 6.94 2.74
CA HIS A 71 3.01 7.01 1.87
C HIS A 71 4.16 7.87 2.44
N LYS A 72 4.03 8.31 3.68
CA LYS A 72 5.02 9.19 4.34
C LYS A 72 5.96 8.41 5.28
N ARG A 73 6.94 9.09 5.81
CA ARG A 73 7.76 8.60 6.92
C ARG A 73 7.07 8.94 8.23
N SER A 74 6.88 8.00 9.12
CA SER A 74 6.22 8.21 10.41
C SER A 74 6.89 9.29 11.28
N HIS A 75 8.22 9.35 11.25
CA HIS A 75 9.03 10.31 12.01
C HIS A 75 9.23 11.66 11.31
N ASP A 76 8.78 11.80 10.06
CA ASP A 76 8.80 13.04 9.29
C ASP A 76 7.73 13.00 8.19
N LEU A 77 6.52 13.40 8.54
CA LEU A 77 5.37 13.38 7.64
C LEU A 77 5.48 14.37 6.46
N ASN A 78 6.49 15.23 6.42
CA ASN A 78 6.78 16.07 5.26
C ASN A 78 7.55 15.32 4.17
N ARG A 79 8.06 14.12 4.47
CA ARG A 79 8.87 13.32 3.56
C ARG A 79 8.17 12.05 3.14
N LEU A 80 8.27 11.75 1.84
CA LEU A 80 7.79 10.47 1.30
C LEU A 80 8.63 9.30 1.85
N SER A 81 7.99 8.18 2.09
CA SER A 81 8.67 6.91 2.38
C SER A 81 9.62 6.54 1.24
N LYS A 82 9.11 6.56 0.01
CA LYS A 82 9.89 6.43 -1.24
C LYS A 82 9.21 7.21 -2.36
N PRO A 83 9.96 7.80 -3.31
CA PRO A 83 9.38 8.55 -4.43
C PRO A 83 8.41 7.72 -5.31
N GLY A 84 8.60 6.40 -5.37
CA GLY A 84 7.72 5.51 -6.15
C GLY A 84 6.31 5.39 -5.60
N TRP A 85 6.09 5.70 -4.32
CA TRP A 85 4.78 5.54 -3.67
C TRP A 85 3.69 6.46 -4.21
N ILE A 86 4.09 7.59 -4.78
CA ILE A 86 3.16 8.54 -5.41
C ILE A 86 3.00 8.33 -6.93
N ARG A 87 3.58 7.27 -7.50
CA ARG A 87 3.47 6.94 -8.93
C ARG A 87 2.61 5.70 -9.11
N PHE A 88 1.40 5.87 -9.61
CA PHE A 88 0.46 4.78 -9.77
C PHE A 88 0.90 3.80 -10.86
N GLY A 89 1.01 2.53 -10.49
CA GLY A 89 1.57 1.48 -11.31
C GLY A 89 0.65 0.29 -11.56
N PHE A 90 0.87 -0.37 -12.71
CA PHE A 90 0.20 -1.62 -13.01
C PHE A 90 1.04 -2.48 -13.98
N PRO A 91 1.12 -3.79 -13.74
CA PRO A 91 0.86 -4.47 -12.47
C PRO A 91 1.93 -4.11 -11.43
N LEU A 92 1.59 -4.14 -10.14
CA LEU A 92 2.50 -3.72 -9.07
C LEU A 92 3.49 -4.79 -8.61
N MET A 93 3.30 -6.06 -8.98
CA MET A 93 4.16 -7.18 -8.58
C MET A 93 4.53 -7.14 -7.08
N TYR A 94 5.83 -7.05 -6.74
CA TYR A 94 6.30 -6.88 -5.36
C TYR A 94 6.29 -5.42 -4.86
N GLN A 95 6.27 -4.46 -5.78
CA GLN A 95 6.18 -3.03 -5.45
C GLN A 95 4.79 -2.67 -4.93
N THR A 96 4.67 -1.46 -4.43
CA THR A 96 3.40 -0.89 -3.99
C THR A 96 3.40 0.62 -4.23
N ASP A 97 2.22 1.20 -4.26
CA ASP A 97 1.98 2.64 -4.30
C ASP A 97 0.83 3.05 -3.38
N ALA A 98 0.60 4.34 -3.24
CA ALA A 98 -0.46 4.86 -2.37
C ALA A 98 -1.86 4.40 -2.80
N LEU A 99 -2.10 4.22 -4.11
CA LEU A 99 -3.38 3.76 -4.62
C LEU A 99 -3.67 2.30 -4.21
N GLU A 100 -2.66 1.41 -4.27
CA GLU A 100 -2.82 0.02 -3.79
C GLU A 100 -3.14 0.00 -2.29
N VAL A 101 -2.42 0.79 -1.49
CA VAL A 101 -2.66 0.85 -0.03
C VAL A 101 -4.05 1.35 0.28
N LEU A 102 -4.48 2.45 -0.33
CA LEU A 102 -5.84 2.97 -0.19
C LEU A 102 -6.89 1.93 -0.58
N GLY A 103 -6.66 1.21 -1.69
CA GLY A 103 -7.56 0.14 -2.13
C GLY A 103 -7.69 -0.99 -1.12
N ILE A 104 -6.61 -1.37 -0.44
CA ILE A 104 -6.63 -2.38 0.63
C ILE A 104 -7.38 -1.85 1.86
N LEU A 105 -7.04 -0.65 2.32
CA LEU A 105 -7.63 -0.08 3.54
C LEU A 105 -9.12 0.19 3.38
N THR A 106 -9.54 0.77 2.27
CA THR A 106 -10.97 1.03 2.00
C THR A 106 -11.77 -0.25 1.79
N LYS A 107 -11.17 -1.32 1.21
CA LYS A 107 -11.77 -2.66 1.15
C LYS A 107 -11.98 -3.25 2.54
N LEU A 108 -11.11 -2.93 3.50
CA LEU A 108 -11.21 -3.32 4.91
C LEU A 108 -12.15 -2.41 5.73
N GLY A 109 -12.83 -1.45 5.11
CA GLY A 109 -13.74 -0.52 5.77
C GLY A 109 -13.06 0.63 6.51
N CYS A 110 -11.75 0.85 6.29
CA CYS A 110 -11.04 1.94 6.95
C CYS A 110 -11.20 3.24 6.16
N THR A 111 -11.69 4.30 6.84
CA THR A 111 -11.88 5.66 6.28
C THR A 111 -11.34 6.74 7.23
N ASP A 112 -10.15 6.50 7.80
CA ASP A 112 -9.51 7.40 8.75
C ASP A 112 -9.01 8.71 8.08
N LYS A 113 -9.12 9.85 8.79
CA LYS A 113 -8.67 11.16 8.31
C LYS A 113 -7.20 11.23 7.90
N ARG A 114 -6.34 10.36 8.46
CA ARG A 114 -4.91 10.25 8.09
C ARG A 114 -4.70 9.73 6.67
N MET A 115 -5.74 9.22 6.02
CA MET A 115 -5.73 8.82 4.61
C MET A 115 -5.98 9.97 3.66
N GLN A 116 -6.50 11.12 4.15
CA GLN A 116 -7.00 12.21 3.29
C GLN A 116 -5.95 12.71 2.29
N GLU A 117 -4.71 12.95 2.73
CA GLU A 117 -3.65 13.43 1.83
C GLU A 117 -3.39 12.45 0.67
N ALA A 118 -3.46 11.14 0.92
CA ALA A 118 -3.31 10.14 -0.13
C ALA A 118 -4.55 10.08 -1.04
N VAL A 119 -5.75 10.32 -0.52
CA VAL A 119 -6.98 10.43 -1.31
C VAL A 119 -6.92 11.67 -2.20
N ASP A 120 -6.49 12.81 -1.65
CA ASP A 120 -6.31 14.06 -2.42
C ASP A 120 -5.28 13.88 -3.54
N LEU A 121 -4.20 13.11 -3.29
CA LEU A 121 -3.25 12.73 -4.33
C LEU A 121 -3.94 11.92 -5.45
N VAL A 122 -4.84 10.99 -5.13
CA VAL A 122 -5.60 10.25 -6.14
C VAL A 122 -6.47 11.22 -6.95
N ILE A 123 -7.22 12.10 -6.30
CA ILE A 123 -8.08 13.08 -6.96
C ILE A 123 -7.27 14.02 -7.87
N SER A 124 -6.14 14.54 -7.40
CA SER A 124 -5.30 15.47 -8.13
C SER A 124 -4.70 14.92 -9.45
N LYS A 125 -4.70 13.60 -9.61
CA LYS A 125 -4.17 12.91 -10.80
C LYS A 125 -5.24 12.56 -11.84
N GLN A 126 -6.50 12.85 -11.55
CA GLN A 126 -7.59 12.64 -12.49
C GLN A 126 -7.48 13.62 -13.67
N ASP A 127 -7.63 13.13 -14.88
CA ASP A 127 -7.72 13.99 -16.07
C ASP A 127 -9.17 14.51 -16.28
N ASP A 128 -9.33 15.47 -17.20
CA ASP A 128 -10.61 16.11 -17.51
C ASP A 128 -11.70 15.14 -18.02
N LEU A 129 -11.30 13.90 -18.37
CA LEU A 129 -12.21 12.84 -18.79
C LEU A 129 -12.44 11.80 -17.69
N GLY A 130 -12.04 12.08 -16.44
CA GLY A 130 -12.24 11.20 -15.29
C GLY A 130 -11.32 9.98 -15.28
N ARG A 131 -10.14 10.05 -15.89
CA ARG A 131 -9.21 8.93 -16.03
C ARG A 131 -7.88 9.20 -15.35
N TRP A 132 -7.11 8.15 -15.05
CA TRP A 132 -5.76 8.20 -14.49
C TRP A 132 -4.74 7.57 -15.41
N LYS A 133 -3.52 8.14 -15.42
CA LYS A 133 -2.40 7.67 -16.25
C LYS A 133 -1.66 6.51 -15.60
N LEU A 134 -1.08 5.64 -16.41
CA LEU A 134 -0.08 4.65 -15.99
C LEU A 134 1.27 5.36 -15.79
N GLU A 135 1.71 5.53 -14.53
CA GLU A 135 2.95 6.26 -14.23
C GLU A 135 4.15 5.31 -13.99
N SER A 136 3.86 4.08 -13.54
CA SER A 136 4.88 3.05 -13.31
C SER A 136 4.43 1.71 -13.90
N THR A 137 5.38 0.97 -14.48
CA THR A 137 5.09 -0.33 -15.10
C THR A 137 6.35 -1.18 -15.22
N PHE A 138 6.16 -2.49 -15.37
CA PHE A 138 7.20 -3.46 -15.70
C PHE A 138 7.24 -3.81 -17.20
N ASN A 139 6.73 -2.95 -18.07
CA ASN A 139 6.84 -3.11 -19.52
C ASN A 139 8.30 -3.35 -19.93
N GLY A 140 8.51 -4.24 -20.90
CA GLY A 140 9.83 -4.70 -21.32
C GLY A 140 10.42 -5.82 -20.45
N ARG A 141 9.76 -6.21 -19.35
CA ARG A 141 10.14 -7.37 -18.50
C ARG A 141 9.12 -8.52 -18.58
N PHE A 142 8.07 -8.35 -19.38
CA PHE A 142 7.05 -9.36 -19.69
C PHE A 142 7.10 -9.74 -21.16
N HIS A 143 6.47 -10.84 -21.51
CA HIS A 143 6.31 -11.25 -22.91
C HIS A 143 5.50 -10.24 -23.75
N THR A 144 4.65 -9.45 -23.09
CA THR A 144 3.86 -8.40 -23.73
C THR A 144 3.71 -7.19 -22.82
N ASN A 145 3.53 -6.01 -23.41
CA ASN A 145 3.19 -4.80 -22.68
C ASN A 145 1.67 -4.74 -22.48
N ILE A 146 1.23 -4.55 -21.24
CA ILE A 146 -0.21 -4.57 -20.91
C ILE A 146 -0.86 -3.24 -21.29
N GLU A 147 -0.22 -2.11 -20.94
CA GLU A 147 -0.67 -0.76 -21.25
C GLU A 147 0.53 0.16 -21.48
N GLN A 148 0.32 1.29 -22.12
CA GLN A 148 1.39 2.24 -22.44
C GLN A 148 1.62 3.21 -21.27
N LYS A 149 2.86 3.26 -20.76
CA LYS A 149 3.26 4.23 -19.74
C LYS A 149 3.03 5.68 -20.21
N GLY A 150 2.50 6.50 -19.30
CA GLY A 150 2.17 7.91 -19.56
C GLY A 150 0.81 8.14 -20.24
N LYS A 151 0.13 7.08 -20.66
CA LYS A 151 -1.23 7.15 -21.23
C LYS A 151 -2.30 6.81 -20.18
N PRO A 152 -3.56 7.21 -20.40
CA PRO A 152 -4.67 6.78 -19.54
C PRO A 152 -4.71 5.27 -19.42
N SER A 153 -4.88 4.78 -18.19
CA SER A 153 -4.90 3.36 -17.85
C SER A 153 -6.28 2.96 -17.36
N LYS A 154 -6.87 1.94 -17.96
CA LYS A 154 -8.13 1.38 -17.47
C LYS A 154 -8.00 0.75 -16.09
N TRP A 155 -6.84 0.14 -15.78
CA TRP A 155 -6.60 -0.51 -14.49
C TRP A 155 -6.41 0.50 -13.36
N ILE A 156 -5.61 1.57 -13.60
CA ILE A 156 -5.45 2.62 -12.60
C ILE A 156 -6.78 3.36 -12.40
N THR A 157 -7.50 3.68 -13.48
CA THR A 157 -8.81 4.33 -13.41
C THR A 157 -9.81 3.48 -12.61
N LEU A 158 -9.91 2.18 -12.87
CA LEU A 158 -10.78 1.29 -12.11
C LEU A 158 -10.44 1.28 -10.61
N ASN A 159 -9.15 1.17 -10.28
CA ASN A 159 -8.71 1.13 -8.89
C ASN A 159 -8.94 2.48 -8.18
N ALA A 160 -8.68 3.61 -8.85
CA ALA A 160 -8.95 4.93 -8.31
C ALA A 160 -10.44 5.15 -8.03
N LEU A 161 -11.30 4.79 -8.96
CA LEU A 161 -12.76 4.88 -8.78
C LEU A 161 -13.27 3.99 -7.63
N LYS A 162 -12.73 2.77 -7.49
CA LYS A 162 -13.05 1.90 -6.35
C LYS A 162 -12.65 2.51 -5.01
N VAL A 163 -11.44 3.08 -4.94
CA VAL A 163 -10.95 3.75 -3.73
C VAL A 163 -11.84 4.92 -3.37
N LEU A 164 -12.11 5.82 -4.31
CA LEU A 164 -12.94 7.00 -4.05
C LEU A 164 -14.36 6.61 -3.65
N LYS A 165 -14.95 5.63 -4.35
CA LYS A 165 -16.28 5.12 -3.99
C LYS A 165 -16.31 4.58 -2.55
N ASN A 166 -15.35 3.73 -2.18
CA ASN A 166 -15.35 3.10 -0.86
C ASN A 166 -14.95 4.06 0.27
N TYR A 167 -14.21 5.12 -0.05
CA TYR A 167 -13.78 6.12 0.94
C TYR A 167 -14.90 7.10 1.31
N TYR A 168 -15.76 7.47 0.35
CA TYR A 168 -16.83 8.46 0.54
C TYR A 168 -18.23 7.87 0.79
N ASN A 169 -18.41 6.54 0.67
CA ASN A 169 -19.65 5.85 1.02
C ASN A 169 -19.54 5.17 2.39
#